data_6fcb29fd7fce9a4f4fd4d9690d7abed7
#
_entry.id   6fcb29fd7fce9a4f4fd4d9690d7abed7
#
_cell.length_a   1.000
_cell.length_b   1.000
_cell.length_c   1.000
_cell.angle_alpha   90.00
_cell.angle_beta   90.00
_cell.angle_gamma   90.00
#
_symmetry.space_group_name_H-M   'P 1'
#
loop_
_entity.id
_entity.type
_entity.pdbx_description
1 polymer ?
#
loop_
_entity_poly.entity_id
_entity_poly.type
_entity_poly.pdbx_seq_one_letter_code
_entity_poly.pdbx_strand_id
1 'polypeptide(L)' 'MTMATTTIRIDIDTLPDHLDRSRLNSVAASIDDALKEAGIGADFSDLFSHIKIDLPTAQLAAASAVLAELQLI' A
#
# COMPACT_ATOMS: atom_id res chain seq x y z
N MET A 1 -17.83 7.72 -17.99
CA MET A 1 -17.42 8.37 -16.75
C MET A 1 -16.03 7.88 -16.36
N THR A 2 -15.08 8.77 -16.19
CA THR A 2 -13.71 8.40 -15.87
C THR A 2 -13.57 8.23 -14.37
N MET A 3 -13.10 7.05 -13.93
CA MET A 3 -12.83 6.83 -12.51
C MET A 3 -11.46 7.41 -12.19
N ALA A 4 -11.41 8.28 -11.17
CA ALA A 4 -10.14 8.82 -10.71
C ALA A 4 -9.34 7.73 -10.00
N THR A 5 -8.06 7.70 -10.27
CA THR A 5 -7.12 6.77 -9.63
C THR A 5 -6.07 7.57 -8.87
N THR A 6 -5.77 7.12 -7.67
CA THR A 6 -4.73 7.72 -6.82
C THR A 6 -3.58 6.75 -6.66
N THR A 7 -2.37 7.27 -6.73
CA THR A 7 -1.15 6.49 -6.49
C THR A 7 -0.56 6.87 -5.15
N ILE A 8 -0.29 5.86 -4.33
CA ILE A 8 0.41 6.03 -3.05
C ILE A 8 1.81 5.45 -3.21
N ARG A 9 2.81 6.22 -2.81
CA ARG A 9 4.20 5.77 -2.83
C ARG A 9 4.68 5.64 -1.39
N ILE A 10 5.26 4.48 -1.07
CA ILE A 10 5.84 4.21 0.24
C ILE A 10 7.31 3.92 0.04
N ASP A 11 8.18 4.80 0.53
CA ASP A 11 9.62 4.60 0.41
C ASP A 11 10.07 3.49 1.36
N ILE A 12 10.95 2.63 0.87
CA ILE A 12 11.46 1.50 1.65
C ILE A 12 12.18 1.96 2.91
N ASP A 13 12.89 3.08 2.82
CA ASP A 13 13.64 3.63 3.95
C ASP A 13 12.74 4.08 5.10
N THR A 14 11.45 4.31 4.85
CA THR A 14 10.49 4.74 5.86
C THR A 14 9.69 3.60 6.45
N LEU A 15 9.93 2.36 6.01
CA LEU A 15 9.20 1.21 6.53
C LEU A 15 9.52 0.98 8.02
N PRO A 16 8.48 0.61 8.81
CA PRO A 16 8.71 0.28 10.22
C PRO A 16 9.63 -0.93 10.40
N ASP A 17 10.32 -0.98 11.53
CA ASP A 17 11.26 -2.07 11.82
C ASP A 17 10.59 -3.45 11.93
N HIS A 18 9.29 -3.49 12.23
CA HIS A 18 8.57 -4.75 12.32
C HIS A 18 8.32 -5.39 10.95
N LEU A 19 8.57 -4.66 9.86
CA LEU A 19 8.47 -5.18 8.51
C LEU A 19 9.87 -5.54 8.00
N ASP A 20 9.97 -6.68 7.34
CA ASP A 20 11.26 -7.16 6.83
C ASP A 20 11.58 -6.48 5.50
N ARG A 21 12.49 -5.50 5.54
CA ARG A 21 12.91 -4.74 4.36
C ARG A 21 13.63 -5.60 3.33
N SER A 22 14.22 -6.73 3.77
CA SER A 22 14.90 -7.64 2.85
C SER A 22 13.93 -8.51 2.05
N ARG A 23 12.65 -8.50 2.43
CA ARG A 23 11.60 -9.28 1.78
C ARG A 23 10.45 -8.37 1.32
N LEU A 24 10.74 -7.53 0.34
CA LEU A 24 9.73 -6.59 -0.19
C LEU A 24 8.47 -7.30 -0.67
N ASN A 25 8.62 -8.49 -1.26
CA ASN A 25 7.47 -9.27 -1.71
C ASN A 25 6.53 -9.62 -0.56
N SER A 26 7.09 -9.97 0.61
CA SER A 26 6.30 -10.27 1.80
C SER A 26 5.60 -9.03 2.34
N VAL A 27 6.29 -7.90 2.33
CA VAL A 27 5.71 -6.61 2.76
C VAL A 27 4.56 -6.22 1.84
N ALA A 28 4.78 -6.27 0.54
CA ALA A 28 3.73 -5.94 -0.44
C ALA A 28 2.54 -6.89 -0.30
N ALA A 29 2.77 -8.19 -0.10
CA ALA A 29 1.71 -9.17 0.08
C ALA A 29 0.90 -8.88 1.35
N SER A 30 1.57 -8.50 2.45
CA SER A 30 0.89 -8.15 3.69
C SER A 30 -0.01 -6.93 3.52
N ILE A 31 0.47 -5.92 2.82
CA ILE A 31 -0.30 -4.71 2.52
C ILE A 31 -1.50 -5.05 1.63
N ASP A 32 -1.26 -5.84 0.59
CA ASP A 32 -2.31 -6.27 -0.33
C ASP A 32 -3.42 -7.04 0.39
N ASP A 33 -3.06 -7.98 1.26
CA ASP A 33 -4.02 -8.75 2.04
C ASP A 33 -4.84 -7.85 2.96
N ALA A 34 -4.20 -6.90 3.63
CA ALA A 34 -4.89 -5.97 4.52
C ALA A 34 -5.88 -5.10 3.75
N LEU A 35 -5.50 -4.63 2.57
CA LEU A 35 -6.38 -3.82 1.73
C LEU A 35 -7.54 -4.65 1.18
N LYS A 36 -7.29 -5.89 0.79
CA LYS A 36 -8.36 -6.79 0.32
C LYS A 36 -9.36 -7.10 1.42
N GLU A 37 -8.91 -7.30 2.64
CA GLU A 37 -9.80 -7.50 3.79
C GLU A 37 -10.69 -6.28 4.04
N ALA A 38 -10.19 -5.10 3.72
CA ALA A 38 -10.98 -3.87 3.81
C ALA A 38 -11.88 -3.63 2.60
N GLY A 39 -11.86 -4.54 1.61
CA GLY A 39 -12.66 -4.40 0.40
C GLY A 39 -12.09 -3.44 -0.63
N ILE A 40 -10.80 -3.19 -0.58
CA ILE A 40 -10.13 -2.23 -1.46
C ILE A 40 -9.43 -2.97 -2.60
N GLY A 41 -9.77 -2.62 -3.85
CA GLY A 41 -9.10 -3.15 -5.02
C GLY A 41 -7.92 -2.27 -5.41
N ALA A 42 -6.70 -2.67 -5.05
CA ALA A 42 -5.49 -1.90 -5.32
C ALA A 42 -4.51 -2.73 -6.15
N ASP A 43 -3.77 -2.03 -7.02
CA ASP A 43 -2.67 -2.62 -7.79
C ASP A 43 -1.35 -2.24 -7.14
N PHE A 44 -0.48 -3.22 -6.94
CA PHE A 44 0.81 -3.03 -6.29
C PHE A 44 1.95 -3.21 -7.27
N SER A 45 2.97 -2.39 -7.13
CA SER A 45 4.23 -2.55 -7.85
C SER A 45 5.38 -2.45 -6.87
N ASP A 46 6.25 -3.48 -6.88
CA ASP A 46 7.47 -3.49 -6.07
C ASP A 46 8.58 -2.86 -6.88
N LEU A 47 9.11 -1.74 -6.41
CA LEU A 47 10.25 -1.09 -7.04
C LEU A 47 11.42 -1.10 -6.05
N PHE A 48 12.64 -0.90 -6.55
CA PHE A 48 13.83 -0.97 -5.72
C PHE A 48 13.82 -0.01 -4.53
N SER A 49 13.27 1.17 -4.73
CA SER A 49 13.33 2.24 -3.73
C SER A 49 12.00 2.46 -3.02
N HIS A 50 10.91 1.93 -3.56
CA HIS A 50 9.58 2.20 -3.01
C HIS A 50 8.55 1.17 -3.46
N ILE A 51 7.41 1.15 -2.76
CA ILE A 51 6.23 0.38 -3.13
C ILE A 51 5.22 1.37 -3.68
N LYS A 52 4.69 1.08 -4.86
CA LYS A 52 3.69 1.92 -5.50
C LYS A 52 2.33 1.22 -5.43
N ILE A 53 1.33 1.94 -4.97
CA ILE A 53 -0.03 1.42 -4.82
C ILE A 53 -0.98 2.29 -5.64
N ASP A 54 -1.63 1.70 -6.63
CA ASP A 54 -2.64 2.39 -7.43
C ASP A 54 -4.03 1.91 -7.00
N LEU A 55 -4.91 2.82 -6.64
CA LEU A 55 -6.26 2.49 -6.16
C LEU A 55 -7.26 3.55 -6.61
N PRO A 56 -8.57 3.20 -6.63
CA PRO A 56 -9.60 4.20 -6.92
C PRO A 56 -9.60 5.28 -5.85
N THR A 57 -9.64 6.53 -6.29
CA THR A 57 -9.63 7.68 -5.37
C THR A 57 -10.76 7.63 -4.35
N ALA A 58 -11.92 7.06 -4.72
CA ALA A 58 -13.05 6.90 -3.81
C ALA A 58 -12.72 6.00 -2.60
N GLN A 59 -11.71 5.14 -2.72
CA GLN A 59 -11.29 4.23 -1.64
C GLN A 59 -10.06 4.75 -0.88
N LEU A 60 -9.58 5.95 -1.23
CA LEU A 60 -8.35 6.50 -0.65
C LEU A 60 -8.43 6.64 0.87
N ALA A 61 -9.55 7.13 1.40
CA ALA A 61 -9.71 7.32 2.83
C ALA A 61 -9.62 5.98 3.58
N ALA A 62 -10.28 4.94 3.08
CA ALA A 62 -10.22 3.61 3.68
C ALA A 62 -8.82 3.02 3.58
N ALA A 63 -8.16 3.18 2.43
CA ALA A 63 -6.80 2.70 2.24
C ALA A 63 -5.82 3.42 3.17
N SER A 64 -5.97 4.73 3.34
CA SER A 64 -5.13 5.51 4.25
C SER A 64 -5.26 5.04 5.68
N ALA A 65 -6.46 4.70 6.12
CA ALA A 65 -6.70 4.17 7.46
C ALA A 65 -5.97 2.83 7.67
N VAL A 66 -6.03 1.94 6.68
CA VAL A 66 -5.34 0.64 6.74
C VAL A 66 -3.82 0.86 6.81
N LEU A 67 -3.28 1.73 5.97
CA LEU A 67 -1.85 1.99 5.95
C LEU A 67 -1.38 2.65 7.24
N ALA A 68 -2.20 3.50 7.85
CA ALA A 68 -1.89 4.10 9.13
C ALA A 68 -1.86 3.06 10.26
N GLU A 69 -2.78 2.09 10.24
CA GLU A 69 -2.76 0.98 11.20
C GLU A 69 -1.50 0.14 11.08
N LEU A 70 -1.00 -0.02 9.86
CA LEU A 70 0.25 -0.74 9.59
C LEU A 70 1.48 0.12 9.86
N GLN A 71 1.29 1.37 10.24
CA GLN A 71 2.37 2.34 10.51
C GLN A 71 3.23 2.66 9.28
N LEU A 72 2.61 2.58 8.10
CA LEU A 72 3.30 2.88 6.84
C LEU A 72 3.20 4.36 6.47
N ILE A 73 2.22 5.03 7.03
CA ILE A 73 2.04 6.47 6.83
C ILE A 73 1.72 7.16 8.15
#